data_240eff705413bd3a978922fd64c50e4e
#
_entry.id   240eff705413bd3a978922fd64c50e4e
#
_cell.length_a   1.000
_cell.length_b   1.000
_cell.length_c   1.000
_cell.angle_alpha   90.00
_cell.angle_beta   90.00
_cell.angle_gamma   90.00
#
_symmetry.space_group_name_H-M   'P 1'
#
loop_
_entity.id
_entity.type
_entity.pdbx_description
1 polymer ?
#
loop_
_entity_poly.entity_id
_entity_poly.type
_entity_poly.pdbx_seq_one_letter_code
_entity_poly.pdbx_strand_id
1 'polypeptide(L)'
;MMRQKVRIPSILSALFFALCGLMSLYLTYKTAGNLLDSDASSELVLARLLADTNQILSRDWFYSTELRVLNTQLIYMPLFKIFSDWKLVRFFGALLLQAILVLSYYFLSRQAGFSRNVFFLTGGLLLLPASTPYARIVLLHSYYVPH
;
A
#
# COMPACT_ATOMS: atom_id res chain seq x y z
N MET A 1 43.88 3.18 0.75
CA MET A 1 42.92 3.48 -0.34
C MET A 1 41.70 4.16 0.28
N MET A 2 41.62 5.51 0.28
CA MET A 2 40.50 6.26 0.85
C MET A 2 39.27 6.10 -0.08
N ARG A 3 38.24 5.38 0.36
CA ARG A 3 36.95 5.39 -0.33
C ARG A 3 36.35 6.79 -0.18
N GLN A 4 36.35 7.55 -1.26
CA GLN A 4 35.55 8.79 -1.36
C GLN A 4 34.09 8.43 -1.09
N LYS A 5 33.56 8.86 0.06
CA LYS A 5 32.13 8.76 0.36
C LYS A 5 31.39 9.73 -0.57
N VAL A 6 30.80 9.22 -1.63
CA VAL A 6 29.87 10.00 -2.48
C VAL A 6 28.73 10.48 -1.58
N ARG A 7 28.73 11.77 -1.24
CA ARG A 7 27.62 12.41 -0.50
C ARG A 7 26.56 12.84 -1.50
N ILE A 8 25.53 12.03 -1.66
CA ILE A 8 24.33 12.47 -2.40
C ILE A 8 23.69 13.61 -1.59
N PRO A 9 23.43 14.79 -2.21
CA PRO A 9 22.71 15.86 -1.55
C PRO A 9 21.34 15.38 -1.04
N SER A 10 20.96 15.76 0.17
CA SER A 10 19.67 15.33 0.78
C SER A 10 18.45 15.77 -0.05
N ILE A 11 18.58 16.84 -0.79
CA ILE A 11 17.57 17.33 -1.74
C ILE A 11 17.32 16.32 -2.88
N LEU A 12 18.38 15.74 -3.48
CA LEU A 12 18.22 14.78 -4.57
C LEU A 12 17.57 13.48 -4.12
N SER A 13 17.91 12.99 -2.93
CA SER A 13 17.26 11.79 -2.38
C SER A 13 15.79 12.06 -2.04
N ALA A 14 15.46 13.25 -1.52
CA ALA A 14 14.07 13.63 -1.25
C ALA A 14 13.26 13.80 -2.54
N LEU A 15 13.83 14.41 -3.58
CA LEU A 15 13.20 14.52 -4.89
C LEU A 15 12.97 13.13 -5.53
N PHE A 16 13.93 12.22 -5.42
CA PHE A 16 13.76 10.86 -5.88
C PHE A 16 12.59 10.17 -5.17
N PHE A 17 12.52 10.27 -3.84
CA PHE A 17 11.40 9.73 -3.04
C PHE A 17 10.06 10.30 -3.49
N ALA A 18 9.99 11.63 -3.67
CA ALA A 18 8.77 12.31 -4.11
C ALA A 18 8.34 11.85 -5.52
N LEU A 19 9.28 11.73 -6.46
CA LEU A 19 8.99 11.24 -7.82
C LEU A 19 8.47 9.81 -7.81
N CYS A 20 9.10 8.91 -7.05
CA CYS A 20 8.62 7.53 -6.90
C CYS A 20 7.23 7.48 -6.27
N GLY A 21 6.96 8.32 -5.27
CA GLY A 21 5.64 8.46 -4.64
C GLY A 21 4.58 8.94 -5.64
N LEU A 22 4.88 9.97 -6.43
CA LEU A 22 3.97 10.46 -7.48
C LEU A 22 3.71 9.41 -8.56
N MET A 23 4.75 8.66 -8.96
CA MET A 23 4.61 7.57 -9.92
C MET A 23 3.74 6.43 -9.37
N SER A 24 3.93 6.05 -8.11
CA SER A 24 3.09 5.08 -7.41
C SER A 24 1.63 5.54 -7.33
N LEU A 25 1.40 6.80 -6.95
CA LEU A 25 0.09 7.41 -6.89
C LEU A 25 -0.62 7.38 -8.25
N TYR A 26 0.07 7.80 -9.30
CA TYR A 26 -0.46 7.78 -10.67
C TYR A 26 -0.83 6.36 -11.12
N LEU A 27 0.07 5.39 -10.89
CA LEU A 27 -0.18 3.99 -11.23
C LEU A 27 -1.39 3.44 -10.45
N THR A 28 -1.46 3.68 -9.15
CA THR A 28 -2.58 3.26 -8.29
C THR A 28 -3.90 3.81 -8.82
N TYR A 29 -3.95 5.08 -9.18
CA TYR A 29 -5.16 5.69 -9.75
C TYR A 29 -5.57 5.07 -11.09
N LYS A 30 -4.60 4.86 -11.99
CA LYS A 30 -4.85 4.27 -13.32
C LYS A 30 -5.33 2.83 -13.24
N THR A 31 -4.82 2.07 -12.29
CA THR A 31 -5.02 0.61 -12.23
C THR A 31 -6.07 0.17 -11.20
N ALA A 32 -6.53 1.08 -10.34
CA ALA A 32 -7.49 0.76 -9.28
C ALA A 32 -8.79 0.10 -9.78
N GLY A 33 -9.24 0.41 -11.01
CA GLY A 33 -10.43 -0.20 -11.61
C GLY A 33 -10.18 -1.45 -12.46
N ASN A 34 -8.92 -1.69 -12.86
CA ASN A 34 -8.64 -2.64 -13.95
C ASN A 34 -7.81 -3.87 -13.52
N LEU A 35 -7.03 -3.76 -12.43
CA LEU A 35 -6.21 -4.85 -11.93
C LEU A 35 -6.88 -5.46 -10.68
N LEU A 36 -8.02 -6.10 -10.89
CA LEU A 36 -8.72 -6.90 -9.89
C LEU A 36 -8.48 -8.38 -10.21
N ASP A 37 -7.93 -9.11 -9.25
CA ASP A 37 -7.97 -10.57 -9.22
C ASP A 37 -9.12 -11.05 -8.32
N SER A 38 -9.35 -12.37 -8.29
CA SER A 38 -10.43 -12.98 -7.50
C SER A 38 -10.32 -12.65 -6.02
N ASP A 39 -9.11 -12.61 -5.50
CA ASP A 39 -8.86 -12.45 -4.06
C ASP A 39 -9.10 -11.00 -3.63
N ALA A 40 -8.55 -10.02 -4.37
CA ALA A 40 -8.82 -8.61 -4.13
C ALA A 40 -10.31 -8.27 -4.32
N SER A 41 -10.97 -8.92 -5.27
CA SER A 41 -12.40 -8.73 -5.48
C SER A 41 -13.22 -9.29 -4.32
N SER A 42 -12.89 -10.47 -3.82
CA SER A 42 -13.59 -11.07 -2.69
C SER A 42 -13.47 -10.23 -1.42
N GLU A 43 -12.30 -9.66 -1.16
CA GLU A 43 -12.09 -8.76 -0.02
C GLU A 43 -12.90 -7.46 -0.12
N LEU A 44 -13.01 -6.89 -1.33
CA LEU A 44 -13.85 -5.72 -1.54
C LEU A 44 -15.34 -6.03 -1.40
N VAL A 45 -15.81 -7.19 -1.88
CA VAL A 45 -17.18 -7.65 -1.70
C VAL A 45 -17.48 -7.86 -0.22
N LEU A 46 -16.57 -8.50 0.53
CA LEU A 46 -16.71 -8.64 1.97
C LEU A 46 -16.76 -7.27 2.66
N ALA A 47 -15.86 -6.36 2.31
CA ALA A 47 -15.84 -5.02 2.90
C ALA A 47 -17.15 -4.25 2.63
N ARG A 48 -17.72 -4.41 1.44
CA ARG A 48 -19.03 -3.84 1.10
C ARG A 48 -20.15 -4.46 1.94
N LEU A 49 -20.20 -5.78 2.05
CA LEU A 49 -21.18 -6.49 2.90
C LEU A 49 -21.11 -6.00 4.36
N LEU A 50 -19.88 -5.89 4.91
CA LEU A 50 -19.68 -5.40 6.29
C LEU A 50 -20.11 -3.94 6.44
N ALA A 51 -19.89 -3.10 5.42
CA ALA A 51 -20.34 -1.71 5.44
C ALA A 51 -21.86 -1.60 5.42
N ASP A 52 -22.54 -2.40 4.59
CA ASP A 52 -24.00 -2.39 4.44
C ASP A 52 -24.71 -2.96 5.69
N THR A 53 -24.11 -3.97 6.33
CA THR A 53 -24.67 -4.60 7.53
C THR A 53 -24.23 -3.93 8.85
N ASN A 54 -23.32 -2.96 8.79
CA ASN A 54 -22.69 -2.34 9.97
C ASN A 54 -22.03 -3.35 10.93
N GLN A 55 -21.48 -4.44 10.39
CA GLN A 55 -20.85 -5.50 11.16
C GLN A 55 -19.33 -5.52 10.90
N ILE A 56 -18.55 -5.91 11.89
CA ILE A 56 -17.09 -6.11 11.72
C ILE A 56 -16.80 -7.50 11.16
N LEU A 57 -17.68 -8.47 11.43
CA LEU A 57 -17.60 -9.84 10.97
C LEU A 57 -18.98 -10.27 10.47
N SER A 58 -19.05 -11.03 9.38
CA SER A 58 -20.26 -11.65 8.87
C SER A 58 -20.23 -13.15 9.14
N ARG A 59 -21.37 -13.70 9.57
CA ARG A 59 -21.54 -15.16 9.73
C ARG A 59 -21.78 -15.86 8.38
N ASP A 60 -22.18 -15.12 7.39
CA ASP A 60 -22.53 -15.63 6.06
C ASP A 60 -21.34 -15.59 5.08
N TRP A 61 -20.12 -15.40 5.63
CA TRP A 61 -18.89 -15.32 4.84
C TRP A 61 -17.88 -16.39 5.25
N PHE A 62 -17.35 -17.11 4.26
CA PHE A 62 -16.26 -18.06 4.49
C PHE A 62 -14.94 -17.30 4.52
N TYR A 63 -14.40 -17.10 5.71
CA TYR A 63 -13.10 -16.46 5.91
C TYR A 63 -11.99 -17.43 5.54
N SER A 64 -10.93 -16.89 4.90
CA SER A 64 -9.69 -17.65 4.70
C SER A 64 -9.11 -18.10 6.05
N THR A 65 -8.53 -19.29 6.06
CA THR A 65 -7.80 -19.81 7.23
C THR A 65 -6.43 -19.17 7.43
N GLU A 66 -6.03 -18.27 6.54
CA GLU A 66 -4.75 -17.58 6.60
C GLU A 66 -4.71 -16.55 7.72
N LEU A 67 -3.64 -16.59 8.51
CA LEU A 67 -3.38 -15.56 9.51
C LEU A 67 -2.94 -14.28 8.80
N ARG A 68 -3.71 -13.22 8.95
CA ARG A 68 -3.39 -11.90 8.41
C ARG A 68 -3.07 -10.94 9.53
N VAL A 69 -1.95 -10.25 9.40
CA VAL A 69 -1.57 -9.18 10.34
C VAL A 69 -2.51 -7.98 10.19
N LEU A 70 -2.92 -7.69 8.96
CA LEU A 70 -3.84 -6.60 8.64
C LEU A 70 -4.98 -7.09 7.76
N ASN A 71 -6.19 -7.02 8.29
CA ASN A 71 -7.39 -7.34 7.53
C ASN A 71 -7.79 -6.15 6.65
N THR A 72 -7.50 -6.24 5.36
CA THR A 72 -7.73 -5.16 4.38
C THR A 72 -9.19 -4.76 4.25
N GLN A 73 -10.13 -5.70 4.42
CA GLN A 73 -11.57 -5.39 4.44
C GLN A 73 -11.94 -4.35 5.50
N LEU A 74 -11.22 -4.28 6.64
CA LEU A 74 -11.47 -3.28 7.68
C LEU A 74 -11.02 -1.86 7.26
N ILE A 75 -10.12 -1.77 6.29
CA ILE A 75 -9.70 -0.49 5.69
C ILE A 75 -10.72 -0.06 4.64
N TYR A 76 -11.20 -0.98 3.81
CA TYR A 76 -12.17 -0.69 2.75
C TYR A 76 -13.59 -0.44 3.28
N MET A 77 -13.99 -1.11 4.35
CA MET A 77 -15.33 -0.97 4.95
C MET A 77 -15.74 0.48 5.24
N PRO A 78 -14.95 1.31 5.98
CA PRO A 78 -15.31 2.70 6.22
C PRO A 78 -15.31 3.54 4.94
N LEU A 79 -14.48 3.20 3.96
CA LEU A 79 -14.46 3.88 2.67
C LEU A 79 -15.75 3.63 1.86
N PHE A 80 -16.34 2.44 1.95
CA PHE A 80 -17.65 2.15 1.34
C PHE A 80 -18.81 2.93 1.98
N LYS A 81 -18.66 3.42 3.21
CA LYS A 81 -19.65 4.33 3.82
C LYS A 81 -19.55 5.76 3.29
N ILE A 82 -18.41 6.14 2.72
CA ILE A 82 -18.14 7.47 2.20
C ILE A 82 -18.30 7.50 0.67
N PHE A 83 -17.85 6.47 -0.02
CA PHE A 83 -17.82 6.39 -1.47
C PHE A 83 -18.66 5.20 -1.95
N SER A 84 -19.52 5.44 -2.94
CA SER A 84 -20.28 4.39 -3.65
C SER A 84 -19.47 3.78 -4.80
N ASP A 85 -18.49 4.51 -5.33
CA ASP A 85 -17.65 4.07 -6.44
C ASP A 85 -16.52 3.15 -5.95
N TRP A 86 -16.52 1.90 -6.40
CA TRP A 86 -15.56 0.87 -6.08
C TRP A 86 -14.12 1.23 -6.47
N LYS A 87 -13.95 1.97 -7.56
CA LYS A 87 -12.64 2.45 -8.00
C LYS A 87 -12.06 3.45 -7.00
N LEU A 88 -12.88 4.38 -6.51
CA LEU A 88 -12.45 5.36 -5.50
C LEU A 88 -12.15 4.67 -4.16
N VAL A 89 -13.00 3.74 -3.72
CA VAL A 89 -12.74 2.95 -2.51
C VAL A 89 -11.41 2.24 -2.61
N ARG A 90 -11.15 1.54 -3.71
CA ARG A 90 -9.90 0.82 -3.91
C ARG A 90 -8.70 1.77 -4.00
N PHE A 91 -8.82 2.88 -4.69
CA PHE A 91 -7.77 3.89 -4.78
C PHE A 91 -7.37 4.42 -3.40
N PHE A 92 -8.34 4.90 -2.62
CA PHE A 92 -8.07 5.44 -1.29
C PHE A 92 -7.60 4.35 -0.30
N GLY A 93 -8.14 3.15 -0.38
CA GLY A 93 -7.67 2.02 0.41
C GLY A 93 -6.22 1.66 0.12
N ALA A 94 -5.83 1.58 -1.16
CA ALA A 94 -4.44 1.34 -1.55
C ALA A 94 -3.51 2.47 -1.08
N LEU A 95 -3.94 3.72 -1.13
CA LEU A 95 -3.17 4.85 -0.58
C LEU A 95 -2.95 4.74 0.93
N LEU A 96 -3.99 4.38 1.68
CA LEU A 96 -3.87 4.18 3.13
C LEU A 96 -2.89 3.06 3.45
N LEU A 97 -2.94 1.95 2.71
CA LEU A 97 -2.02 0.84 2.88
C LEU A 97 -0.58 1.22 2.51
N GLN A 98 -0.37 1.96 1.42
CA GLN A 98 0.94 2.50 1.06
C GLN A 98 1.47 3.47 2.14
N ALA A 99 0.61 4.30 2.72
CA ALA A 99 0.99 5.19 3.81
C ALA A 99 1.41 4.40 5.06
N ILE A 100 0.69 3.33 5.42
CA ILE A 100 1.04 2.43 6.52
C ILE A 100 2.41 1.77 6.24
N LEU A 101 2.64 1.30 5.01
CA LEU A 101 3.91 0.71 4.59
C LEU A 101 5.08 1.69 4.76
N VAL A 102 4.93 2.93 4.27
CA VAL A 102 5.95 3.98 4.39
C VAL A 102 6.19 4.37 5.84
N LEU A 103 5.14 4.49 6.66
CA LEU A 103 5.26 4.78 8.09
C LEU A 103 5.97 3.66 8.83
N SER A 104 5.60 2.41 8.58
CA SER A 104 6.27 1.24 9.17
C SER A 104 7.75 1.21 8.81
N TYR A 105 8.06 1.47 7.53
CA TYR A 105 9.43 1.57 7.05
C TYR A 105 10.18 2.76 7.69
N TYR A 106 9.53 3.90 7.90
CA TYR A 106 10.11 5.04 8.61
C TYR A 106 10.53 4.66 10.03
N PHE A 107 9.65 4.02 10.81
CA PHE A 107 9.98 3.60 12.17
C PHE A 107 11.11 2.57 12.19
N LEU A 108 11.07 1.57 11.30
CA LEU A 108 12.13 0.58 11.17
C LEU A 108 13.48 1.23 10.82
N SER A 109 13.49 2.14 9.86
CA SER A 109 14.71 2.85 9.43
C SER A 109 15.30 3.71 10.54
N ARG A 110 14.43 4.31 11.37
CA ARG A 110 14.87 5.09 12.55
C ARG A 110 15.51 4.17 13.61
N GLN A 111 14.92 3.02 13.88
CA GLN A 111 15.49 2.04 14.81
C GLN A 111 16.82 1.46 14.31
N ALA A 112 16.92 1.22 12.99
CA ALA A 112 18.15 0.75 12.35
C ALA A 112 19.24 1.82 12.20
N GLY A 113 18.99 3.06 12.63
CA GLY A 113 19.98 4.15 12.55
C GLY A 113 20.24 4.64 11.11
N PHE A 114 19.33 4.46 10.19
CA PHE A 114 19.51 4.92 8.81
C PHE A 114 19.59 6.45 8.75
N SER A 115 20.53 6.95 7.93
CA SER A 115 20.58 8.37 7.63
C SER A 115 19.35 8.79 6.81
N ARG A 116 19.03 10.09 6.86
CA ARG A 116 17.91 10.67 6.12
C ARG A 116 17.97 10.37 4.62
N ASN A 117 19.18 10.40 4.03
CA ASN A 117 19.37 10.11 2.63
C ASN A 117 19.11 8.64 2.29
N VAL A 118 19.56 7.73 3.15
CA VAL A 118 19.29 6.28 3.00
C VAL A 118 17.80 6.04 3.07
N PHE A 119 17.11 6.62 4.05
CA PHE A 119 15.65 6.51 4.15
C PHE A 119 14.93 6.96 2.87
N PHE A 120 15.26 8.14 2.35
CA PHE A 120 14.62 8.63 1.12
C PHE A 120 14.94 7.78 -0.12
N LEU A 121 16.16 7.31 -0.27
CA LEU A 121 16.53 6.47 -1.42
C LEU A 121 15.83 5.11 -1.36
N THR A 122 15.92 4.42 -0.23
CA THR A 122 15.33 3.09 -0.09
C THR A 122 13.81 3.14 0.02
N GLY A 123 13.24 4.16 0.66
CA GLY A 123 11.80 4.40 0.66
C GLY A 123 11.26 4.75 -0.74
N GLY A 124 12.04 5.49 -1.54
CA GLY A 124 11.71 5.72 -2.95
C GLY A 124 11.71 4.41 -3.75
N LEU A 125 12.70 3.55 -3.56
CA LEU A 125 12.72 2.22 -4.20
C LEU A 125 11.52 1.35 -3.77
N LEU A 126 11.08 1.46 -2.51
CA LEU A 126 9.90 0.75 -2.01
C LEU A 126 8.61 1.21 -2.70
N LEU A 127 8.52 2.48 -3.09
CA LEU A 127 7.36 3.02 -3.81
C LEU A 127 7.49 2.92 -5.34
N LEU A 128 8.66 2.53 -5.85
CA LEU A 128 8.88 2.42 -7.29
C LEU A 128 8.17 1.20 -7.85
N PRO A 129 7.27 1.32 -8.84
CA PRO A 129 6.62 0.20 -9.49
C PRO A 129 7.59 -0.53 -10.45
N ALA A 130 8.60 -1.19 -9.89
CA ALA A 130 9.73 -1.78 -10.63
C ALA A 130 9.30 -2.94 -11.57
N SER A 131 8.17 -3.61 -11.27
CA SER A 131 7.61 -4.66 -12.13
C SER A 131 6.10 -4.77 -11.90
N THR A 132 5.39 -5.40 -12.85
CA THR A 132 3.94 -5.64 -12.72
C THR A 132 3.60 -6.48 -11.47
N PRO A 133 4.27 -7.61 -11.18
CA PRO A 133 4.01 -8.36 -9.96
C PRO A 133 4.24 -7.53 -8.69
N TYR A 134 5.34 -6.79 -8.63
CA TYR A 134 5.64 -5.91 -7.48
C TYR A 134 4.55 -4.85 -7.31
N ALA A 135 4.16 -4.16 -8.38
CA ALA A 135 3.11 -3.14 -8.32
C ALA A 135 1.77 -3.73 -7.84
N ARG A 136 1.40 -4.92 -8.31
CA ARG A 136 0.16 -5.60 -7.86
C ARG A 136 0.22 -5.98 -6.39
N ILE A 137 1.29 -6.61 -5.96
CA ILE A 137 1.43 -7.15 -4.60
C ILE A 137 1.65 -6.02 -3.58
N VAL A 138 2.61 -5.13 -3.85
CA VAL A 138 3.06 -4.15 -2.85
C VAL A 138 2.27 -2.84 -2.92
N LEU A 139 2.03 -2.30 -4.13
CA LEU A 139 1.42 -0.98 -4.27
C LEU A 139 -0.10 -1.03 -4.36
N LEU A 140 -0.67 -2.07 -4.98
CA LEU A 140 -2.11 -2.26 -5.10
C LEU A 140 -2.69 -3.21 -4.05
N HIS A 141 -1.83 -3.75 -3.20
CA HIS A 141 -2.18 -4.66 -2.11
C HIS A 141 -3.12 -5.79 -2.55
N SER A 142 -2.75 -6.44 -3.67
CA SER A 142 -3.33 -7.74 -4.01
C SER A 142 -2.82 -8.77 -3.01
N TYR A 143 -3.71 -9.52 -2.43
CA TYR A 143 -3.63 -10.70 -1.57
C TYR A 143 -2.39 -10.92 -0.66
N TYR A 144 -1.15 -10.72 -1.14
CA TYR A 144 0.06 -11.16 -0.41
C TYR A 144 0.69 -10.13 0.54
N VAL A 145 0.30 -8.87 0.50
CA VAL A 145 0.92 -7.83 1.34
C VAL A 145 0.44 -7.82 2.80
N PRO A 146 -0.77 -8.28 3.13
CA PRO A 146 -1.18 -8.40 4.54
C PRO A 146 -0.51 -9.52 5.32
N HIS A 147 0.30 -10.35 4.66
CA HIS A 147 1.08 -11.43 5.27
C HIS A 147 2.52 -10.99 5.48
#